data_dad3f60f68219b73764787a4ebab1143
#
_entry.id   dad3f60f68219b73764787a4ebab1143
#
_cell.length_a   1.000
_cell.length_b   1.000
_cell.length_c   1.000
_cell.angle_alpha   90.00
_cell.angle_beta   90.00
_cell.angle_gamma   90.00
#
_symmetry.space_group_name_H-M   'P 1'
#
loop_
_entity.id
_entity.type
_entity.pdbx_description
1 polymer ?
#
loop_
_entity_poly.entity_id
_entity_poly.type
_entity_poly.pdbx_seq_one_letter_code
_entity_poly.pdbx_strand_id
1 'polypeptide(L)'
;YLSNFMNEDGSVNWLPVCADAHGFVVNKDLFEKYDIPLPTDYKSFVSACQAFDKVGIRGFTADYYYDYTCMETLQGLSASELSSVDGRKWRTAYSDPESTKREGLDSTVWPEAFERMEQFIQDTGLSQDDLDMNYDDIVEMYQSGRLAMYFGSSAGVKMFQDQGINTTFLPFFQENGEKWLMTTPYFQVALNRDLTQDETRRKKAMKVLSTMLSEEAQNKIISDGQDLLSYSQDVNLHLTEYMKDVKSVIEENHMYIRIASNDFFSVSKDVVSKMISGEYDAEQAYQSFNSQLLEEESTSEKVVLDSQKSYSNRFHSSGGNAAYSVMANTLRGIYGTDVLIATGNSFTGNVLKAGYTEKMAGDMIMPNDLSAYSSKMSGA
;
A
#
# COMPACT_ATOMS: atom_id res chain seq x y z
N TYR A 1 -7.74 -8.50 11.49
CA TYR A 1 -7.17 -7.19 11.08
C TYR A 1 -6.57 -6.41 12.24
N LEU A 2 -7.25 -6.31 13.40
CA LEU A 2 -6.73 -5.57 14.55
C LEU A 2 -5.35 -6.10 14.99
N SER A 3 -5.11 -7.41 14.86
CA SER A 3 -3.82 -8.03 15.15
C SER A 3 -2.65 -7.41 14.37
N ASN A 4 -2.89 -6.87 13.18
CA ASN A 4 -1.85 -6.20 12.38
C ASN A 4 -1.44 -4.82 12.95
N PHE A 5 -2.20 -4.29 13.93
CA PHE A 5 -1.99 -2.98 14.53
C PHE A 5 -1.76 -3.04 16.04
N MET A 6 -1.71 -4.26 16.60
CA MET A 6 -1.46 -4.50 18.03
C MET A 6 0.01 -4.74 18.30
N ASN A 7 0.49 -4.20 19.42
CA ASN A 7 1.78 -4.55 19.98
C ASN A 7 1.71 -5.93 20.66
N GLU A 8 2.85 -6.52 20.99
CA GLU A 8 2.93 -7.82 21.66
C GLU A 8 2.20 -7.86 23.01
N ASP A 9 2.16 -6.74 23.72
CA ASP A 9 1.45 -6.57 24.99
C ASP A 9 -0.06 -6.37 24.83
N GLY A 10 -0.57 -6.45 23.59
CA GLY A 10 -1.97 -6.24 23.25
C GLY A 10 -2.40 -4.78 23.20
N SER A 11 -1.51 -3.83 23.41
CA SER A 11 -1.82 -2.41 23.26
C SER A 11 -1.90 -2.01 21.79
N VAL A 12 -2.68 -0.95 21.50
CA VAL A 12 -2.83 -0.38 20.16
C VAL A 12 -2.42 1.09 20.22
N ASN A 13 -1.42 1.45 19.45
CA ASN A 13 -0.91 2.82 19.42
C ASN A 13 -1.69 3.72 18.45
N TRP A 14 -2.24 3.13 17.40
CA TRP A 14 -3.05 3.81 16.39
C TRP A 14 -3.99 2.81 15.70
N LEU A 15 -5.05 3.32 15.11
CA LEU A 15 -6.00 2.53 14.35
C LEU A 15 -6.17 3.11 12.96
N PRO A 16 -6.21 2.29 11.91
CA PRO A 16 -6.64 2.74 10.61
C PRO A 16 -8.16 3.00 10.64
N VAL A 17 -8.57 4.12 10.09
CA VAL A 17 -10.00 4.44 9.93
C VAL A 17 -10.57 3.70 8.73
N CYS A 18 -9.78 3.62 7.65
CA CYS A 18 -10.14 2.91 6.42
C CYS A 18 -8.88 2.37 5.72
N ALA A 19 -9.10 1.64 4.64
CA ALA A 19 -8.06 1.13 3.77
C ALA A 19 -8.19 1.73 2.37
N ASP A 20 -7.06 1.98 1.73
CA ASP A 20 -6.99 2.14 0.29
C ASP A 20 -6.77 0.77 -0.34
N ALA A 21 -7.48 0.47 -1.42
CA ALA A 21 -7.34 -0.78 -2.16
C ALA A 21 -6.57 -0.54 -3.46
N HIS A 22 -5.61 -1.41 -3.76
CA HIS A 22 -4.81 -1.36 -4.96
C HIS A 22 -5.09 -2.58 -5.83
N GLY A 23 -5.21 -2.35 -7.14
CA GLY A 23 -5.55 -3.32 -8.16
C GLY A 23 -5.50 -2.70 -9.55
N PHE A 24 -6.38 -3.10 -10.44
CA PHE A 24 -6.43 -2.57 -11.80
C PHE A 24 -7.62 -1.64 -11.98
N VAL A 25 -7.35 -0.42 -12.42
CA VAL A 25 -8.36 0.56 -12.86
C VAL A 25 -8.61 0.35 -14.35
N VAL A 26 -9.87 0.16 -14.75
CA VAL A 26 -10.23 -0.34 -16.07
C VAL A 26 -11.25 0.56 -16.76
N ASN A 27 -10.92 1.00 -17.97
CA ASN A 27 -11.78 1.83 -18.82
C ASN A 27 -12.81 0.97 -19.58
N LYS A 28 -14.00 0.78 -19.02
CA LYS A 28 -15.06 -0.04 -19.61
C LYS A 28 -15.54 0.48 -20.96
N ASP A 29 -15.50 1.79 -21.20
CA ASP A 29 -15.90 2.36 -22.49
C ASP A 29 -15.03 1.82 -23.64
N LEU A 30 -13.73 1.60 -23.38
CA LEU A 30 -12.83 0.99 -24.36
C LEU A 30 -13.14 -0.49 -24.59
N PHE A 31 -13.42 -1.25 -23.54
CA PHE A 31 -13.81 -2.65 -23.63
C PHE A 31 -15.09 -2.83 -24.46
N GLU A 32 -16.10 -2.01 -24.18
CA GLU A 32 -17.36 -2.00 -24.93
C GLU A 32 -17.15 -1.57 -26.39
N LYS A 33 -16.37 -0.51 -26.61
CA LYS A 33 -16.11 0.03 -27.96
C LYS A 33 -15.44 -0.98 -28.89
N TYR A 34 -14.52 -1.78 -28.36
CA TYR A 34 -13.73 -2.73 -29.15
C TYR A 34 -14.23 -4.18 -29.04
N ASP A 35 -15.37 -4.41 -28.37
CA ASP A 35 -15.96 -5.74 -28.14
C ASP A 35 -14.96 -6.72 -27.47
N ILE A 36 -14.18 -6.22 -26.51
CA ILE A 36 -13.24 -6.99 -25.72
C ILE A 36 -13.90 -7.30 -24.37
N PRO A 37 -13.95 -8.57 -23.94
CA PRO A 37 -14.56 -8.92 -22.65
C PRO A 37 -13.68 -8.43 -21.48
N LEU A 38 -14.33 -7.99 -20.38
CA LEU A 38 -13.63 -7.64 -19.15
C LEU A 38 -12.88 -8.86 -18.56
N PRO A 39 -11.66 -8.69 -18.06
CA PRO A 39 -10.89 -9.76 -17.46
C PRO A 39 -11.58 -10.35 -16.23
N THR A 40 -11.55 -11.67 -16.10
CA THR A 40 -12.05 -12.41 -14.94
C THR A 40 -11.00 -13.30 -14.28
N ASP A 41 -9.87 -13.47 -14.94
CA ASP A 41 -8.70 -14.23 -14.51
C ASP A 41 -7.43 -13.69 -15.21
N TYR A 42 -6.25 -14.20 -14.83
CA TYR A 42 -4.98 -13.75 -15.39
C TYR A 42 -4.90 -13.96 -16.90
N LYS A 43 -5.37 -15.09 -17.41
CA LYS A 43 -5.34 -15.41 -18.84
C LYS A 43 -6.20 -14.43 -19.66
N SER A 44 -7.39 -14.11 -19.20
CA SER A 44 -8.27 -13.13 -19.84
C SER A 44 -7.72 -11.71 -19.73
N PHE A 45 -7.02 -11.37 -18.64
CA PHE A 45 -6.31 -10.11 -18.50
C PHE A 45 -5.22 -9.95 -19.59
N VAL A 46 -4.36 -10.95 -19.73
CA VAL A 46 -3.32 -10.97 -20.79
C VAL A 46 -3.95 -10.90 -22.18
N SER A 47 -5.03 -11.66 -22.42
CA SER A 47 -5.73 -11.64 -23.70
C SER A 47 -6.31 -10.25 -24.02
N ALA A 48 -6.81 -9.54 -23.02
CA ALA A 48 -7.31 -8.18 -23.18
C ALA A 48 -6.17 -7.20 -23.52
N CYS A 49 -5.03 -7.27 -22.81
CA CYS A 49 -3.85 -6.46 -23.14
C CYS A 49 -3.45 -6.63 -24.61
N GLN A 50 -3.28 -7.87 -25.05
CA GLN A 50 -2.90 -8.19 -26.43
C GLN A 50 -3.97 -7.77 -27.46
N ALA A 51 -5.24 -7.79 -27.10
CA ALA A 51 -6.31 -7.36 -27.99
C ALA A 51 -6.29 -5.84 -28.19
N PHE A 52 -6.05 -5.08 -27.15
CA PHE A 52 -5.92 -3.62 -27.22
C PHE A 52 -4.68 -3.19 -28.00
N ASP A 53 -3.54 -3.84 -27.80
CA ASP A 53 -2.31 -3.53 -28.55
C ASP A 53 -2.50 -3.70 -30.06
N LYS A 54 -3.27 -4.71 -30.50
CA LYS A 54 -3.60 -4.92 -31.93
C LYS A 54 -4.41 -3.79 -32.55
N VAL A 55 -5.15 -3.02 -31.76
CA VAL A 55 -5.95 -1.88 -32.23
C VAL A 55 -5.28 -0.54 -31.92
N GLY A 56 -4.01 -0.56 -31.46
CA GLY A 56 -3.21 0.63 -31.22
C GLY A 56 -3.58 1.36 -29.92
N ILE A 57 -4.21 0.66 -28.97
CA ILE A 57 -4.48 1.14 -27.62
C ILE A 57 -3.52 0.41 -26.68
N ARG A 58 -2.85 1.11 -25.77
CA ARG A 58 -2.05 0.46 -24.73
C ARG A 58 -2.95 -0.35 -23.83
N GLY A 59 -2.74 -1.69 -23.78
CA GLY A 59 -3.56 -2.58 -22.97
C GLY A 59 -3.38 -2.36 -21.48
N PHE A 60 -2.12 -2.29 -21.05
CA PHE A 60 -1.75 -2.07 -19.65
C PHE A 60 -0.43 -1.30 -19.52
N THR A 61 -0.34 -0.42 -18.54
CA THR A 61 0.89 0.13 -17.96
C THR A 61 0.61 0.67 -16.55
N ALA A 62 1.59 1.32 -15.92
CA ALA A 62 1.45 2.03 -14.66
C ALA A 62 2.51 3.14 -14.54
N ASP A 63 2.43 3.90 -13.48
CA ASP A 63 3.34 5.00 -13.16
C ASP A 63 4.68 4.48 -12.58
N TYR A 64 5.37 3.65 -13.36
CA TYR A 64 6.63 3.00 -12.96
C TYR A 64 7.79 3.97 -12.72
N TYR A 65 7.61 5.25 -12.96
CA TYR A 65 8.53 6.29 -12.47
C TYR A 65 8.71 6.24 -10.95
N TYR A 66 7.70 5.80 -10.20
CA TYR A 66 7.70 5.77 -8.75
C TYR A 66 8.12 4.40 -8.19
N ASP A 67 8.80 4.44 -7.05
CA ASP A 67 9.27 3.26 -6.33
C ASP A 67 8.12 2.43 -5.73
N TYR A 68 7.07 3.11 -5.24
CA TYR A 68 5.90 2.41 -4.69
C TYR A 68 5.19 1.55 -5.75
N THR A 69 5.08 2.00 -7.00
CA THR A 69 4.45 1.22 -8.08
C THR A 69 5.22 -0.05 -8.39
N CYS A 70 6.56 0.03 -8.45
CA CYS A 70 7.41 -1.14 -8.62
C CYS A 70 7.21 -2.17 -7.49
N MET A 71 7.24 -1.69 -6.24
CA MET A 71 7.05 -2.52 -5.06
C MET A 71 5.64 -3.13 -5.00
N GLU A 72 4.62 -2.34 -5.29
CA GLU A 72 3.23 -2.76 -5.20
C GLU A 72 2.85 -3.74 -6.30
N THR A 73 3.37 -3.57 -7.51
CA THR A 73 3.15 -4.53 -8.59
C THR A 73 3.75 -5.89 -8.23
N LEU A 74 5.00 -5.93 -7.77
CA LEU A 74 5.67 -7.17 -7.37
C LEU A 74 4.90 -7.89 -6.25
N GLN A 75 4.48 -7.17 -5.20
CA GLN A 75 3.76 -7.77 -4.08
C GLN A 75 2.31 -8.12 -4.43
N GLY A 76 1.64 -7.32 -5.23
CA GLY A 76 0.26 -7.56 -5.64
C GLY A 76 0.10 -8.80 -6.51
N LEU A 77 1.02 -9.01 -7.46
CA LEU A 77 1.06 -10.22 -8.29
C LEU A 77 1.38 -11.49 -7.49
N SER A 78 1.97 -11.35 -6.31
CA SER A 78 2.40 -12.46 -5.44
C SER A 78 1.65 -12.48 -4.10
N ALA A 79 0.49 -11.82 -4.02
CA ALA A 79 -0.25 -11.68 -2.77
C ALA A 79 -0.70 -13.02 -2.18
N SER A 80 -1.01 -14.02 -3.01
CA SER A 80 -1.35 -15.38 -2.60
C SER A 80 -0.19 -16.05 -1.88
N GLU A 81 0.99 -16.06 -2.49
CA GLU A 81 2.20 -16.68 -1.95
C GLU A 81 2.68 -15.95 -0.68
N LEU A 82 2.69 -14.64 -0.71
CA LEU A 82 3.05 -13.80 0.44
C LEU A 82 2.05 -13.93 1.59
N SER A 83 0.84 -14.40 1.33
CA SER A 83 -0.20 -14.71 2.31
C SER A 83 -0.24 -16.20 2.71
N SER A 84 0.57 -17.05 2.10
CA SER A 84 0.72 -18.47 2.48
C SER A 84 1.27 -18.62 3.89
N VAL A 85 1.33 -19.86 4.39
CA VAL A 85 1.93 -20.13 5.72
C VAL A 85 3.39 -19.66 5.77
N ASP A 86 4.17 -19.95 4.75
CA ASP A 86 5.59 -19.62 4.70
C ASP A 86 5.80 -18.12 4.41
N GLY A 87 4.99 -17.53 3.55
CA GLY A 87 4.98 -16.08 3.34
C GLY A 87 4.68 -15.30 4.62
N ARG A 88 3.71 -15.75 5.43
CA ARG A 88 3.42 -15.13 6.73
C ARG A 88 4.53 -15.32 7.75
N LYS A 89 5.18 -16.49 7.80
CA LYS A 89 6.35 -16.71 8.66
C LYS A 89 7.48 -15.76 8.31
N TRP A 90 7.80 -15.66 7.01
CA TRP A 90 8.83 -14.75 6.55
C TRP A 90 8.48 -13.29 6.90
N ARG A 91 7.25 -12.84 6.62
CA ARG A 91 6.81 -11.48 6.96
C ARG A 91 6.96 -11.17 8.44
N THR A 92 6.62 -12.13 9.31
CA THR A 92 6.78 -11.98 10.76
C THR A 92 8.26 -11.80 11.12
N ALA A 93 9.14 -12.65 10.62
CA ALA A 93 10.59 -12.56 10.86
C ALA A 93 11.18 -11.26 10.29
N TYR A 94 10.83 -10.91 9.05
CA TYR A 94 11.28 -9.68 8.38
C TYR A 94 10.84 -8.41 9.15
N SER A 95 9.69 -8.45 9.78
CA SER A 95 9.10 -7.32 10.49
C SER A 95 9.44 -7.30 11.99
N ASP A 96 10.18 -8.27 12.52
CA ASP A 96 10.50 -8.36 13.95
C ASP A 96 11.42 -7.19 14.37
N PRO A 97 10.94 -6.28 15.21
CA PRO A 97 11.72 -5.13 15.66
C PRO A 97 12.85 -5.50 16.64
N GLU A 98 12.74 -6.65 17.29
CA GLU A 98 13.73 -7.15 18.25
C GLU A 98 14.82 -7.97 17.55
N SER A 99 14.64 -8.29 16.25
CA SER A 99 15.65 -9.02 15.48
C SER A 99 16.92 -8.18 15.35
N THR A 100 18.04 -8.73 15.81
CA THR A 100 19.37 -8.16 15.63
C THR A 100 19.97 -8.53 14.28
N LYS A 101 19.30 -9.37 13.51
CA LYS A 101 19.73 -9.87 12.22
C LYS A 101 18.78 -9.35 11.13
N ARG A 102 19.36 -8.82 10.06
CA ARG A 102 18.57 -8.50 8.87
C ARG A 102 18.06 -9.79 8.24
N GLU A 103 16.76 -9.84 8.01
CA GLU A 103 16.14 -10.94 7.24
C GLU A 103 16.19 -10.59 5.75
N GLY A 104 16.73 -11.50 4.96
CA GLY A 104 16.63 -11.44 3.51
C GLY A 104 15.29 -11.95 3.03
N LEU A 105 15.15 -12.11 1.72
CA LEU A 105 13.98 -12.71 1.11
C LEU A 105 13.94 -14.23 1.39
N ASP A 106 12.76 -14.75 1.68
CA ASP A 106 12.57 -16.20 1.86
C ASP A 106 12.75 -16.94 0.54
N SER A 107 13.59 -17.98 0.55
CA SER A 107 13.96 -18.74 -0.65
C SER A 107 12.86 -19.70 -1.14
N THR A 108 11.75 -19.85 -0.42
CA THR A 108 10.63 -20.71 -0.82
C THR A 108 9.47 -19.93 -1.43
N VAL A 109 9.41 -18.62 -1.19
CA VAL A 109 8.30 -17.75 -1.60
C VAL A 109 8.72 -16.77 -2.68
N TRP A 110 9.84 -16.08 -2.49
CA TRP A 110 10.21 -14.96 -3.34
C TRP A 110 10.73 -15.32 -4.73
N PRO A 111 11.43 -16.43 -4.97
CA PRO A 111 11.79 -16.80 -6.35
C PRO A 111 10.58 -16.86 -7.27
N GLU A 112 9.48 -17.51 -6.82
CA GLU A 112 8.22 -17.58 -7.58
C GLU A 112 7.60 -16.20 -7.80
N ALA A 113 7.72 -15.27 -6.83
CA ALA A 113 7.24 -13.91 -7.00
C ALA A 113 7.98 -13.15 -8.12
N PHE A 114 9.28 -13.34 -8.24
CA PHE A 114 10.06 -12.75 -9.34
C PHE A 114 9.79 -13.42 -10.69
N GLU A 115 9.60 -14.74 -10.72
CA GLU A 115 9.16 -15.45 -11.94
C GLU A 115 7.83 -14.92 -12.46
N ARG A 116 6.86 -14.66 -11.56
CA ARG A 116 5.59 -14.03 -11.92
C ARG A 116 5.75 -12.61 -12.44
N MET A 117 6.62 -11.82 -11.81
CA MET A 117 6.88 -10.46 -12.28
C MET A 117 7.50 -10.48 -13.67
N GLU A 118 8.45 -11.38 -13.95
CA GLU A 118 9.03 -11.56 -15.27
C GLU A 118 7.97 -11.96 -16.32
N GLN A 119 7.12 -12.94 -15.99
CA GLN A 119 6.03 -13.36 -16.86
C GLN A 119 5.04 -12.21 -17.12
N PHE A 120 4.69 -11.46 -16.06
CA PHE A 120 3.79 -10.32 -16.20
C PHE A 120 4.35 -9.23 -17.12
N ILE A 121 5.64 -8.92 -17.00
CA ILE A 121 6.33 -7.96 -17.89
C ILE A 121 6.23 -8.43 -19.36
N GLN A 122 6.51 -9.71 -19.62
CA GLN A 122 6.43 -10.28 -20.96
C GLN A 122 5.00 -10.26 -21.51
N ASP A 123 4.03 -10.67 -20.70
CA ASP A 123 2.62 -10.79 -21.09
C ASP A 123 1.94 -9.44 -21.34
N THR A 124 2.35 -8.39 -20.63
CA THR A 124 1.80 -7.04 -20.77
C THR A 124 2.60 -6.14 -21.70
N GLY A 125 3.77 -6.61 -22.15
CA GLY A 125 4.66 -5.84 -23.03
C GLY A 125 5.25 -4.59 -22.37
N LEU A 126 5.44 -4.62 -21.03
CA LEU A 126 6.17 -3.56 -20.34
C LEU A 126 7.61 -3.49 -20.84
N SER A 127 8.13 -2.28 -20.96
CA SER A 127 9.43 -1.99 -21.56
C SER A 127 10.10 -0.78 -20.90
N GLN A 128 11.31 -0.47 -21.34
CA GLN A 128 12.04 0.72 -20.90
C GLN A 128 11.22 2.02 -20.97
N ASP A 129 10.34 2.16 -21.97
CA ASP A 129 9.52 3.37 -22.15
C ASP A 129 8.50 3.57 -21.02
N ASP A 130 8.10 2.48 -20.35
CA ASP A 130 7.15 2.54 -19.22
C ASP A 130 7.82 3.05 -17.93
N LEU A 131 9.16 3.01 -17.82
CA LEU A 131 9.88 3.41 -16.60
C LEU A 131 9.89 4.92 -16.35
N ASP A 132 9.67 5.72 -17.37
CA ASP A 132 9.61 7.18 -17.29
C ASP A 132 8.18 7.69 -17.09
N MET A 133 7.17 6.81 -17.16
CA MET A 133 5.77 7.19 -16.97
C MET A 133 5.47 7.55 -15.53
N ASN A 134 5.02 8.77 -15.31
CA ASN A 134 4.52 9.25 -14.03
C ASN A 134 2.98 9.22 -13.99
N TYR A 135 2.38 9.59 -12.86
CA TYR A 135 0.94 9.55 -12.68
C TYR A 135 0.18 10.47 -13.64
N ASP A 136 0.73 11.66 -13.96
CA ASP A 136 0.08 12.60 -14.89
C ASP A 136 0.03 12.03 -16.31
N ASP A 137 1.08 11.30 -16.74
CA ASP A 137 1.11 10.59 -18.02
C ASP A 137 0.04 9.51 -18.09
N ILE A 138 -0.12 8.71 -17.02
CA ILE A 138 -1.16 7.69 -16.89
C ILE A 138 -2.54 8.32 -16.99
N VAL A 139 -2.79 9.41 -16.24
CA VAL A 139 -4.07 10.13 -16.25
C VAL A 139 -4.39 10.65 -17.65
N GLU A 140 -3.42 11.28 -18.33
CA GLU A 140 -3.61 11.79 -19.70
C GLU A 140 -3.92 10.67 -20.69
N MET A 141 -3.17 9.57 -20.65
CA MET A 141 -3.40 8.42 -21.54
C MET A 141 -4.77 7.81 -21.31
N TYR A 142 -5.17 7.63 -20.06
CA TYR A 142 -6.46 7.05 -19.70
C TYR A 142 -7.63 7.94 -20.12
N GLN A 143 -7.57 9.23 -19.84
CA GLN A 143 -8.58 10.22 -20.21
C GLN A 143 -8.73 10.38 -21.74
N SER A 144 -7.62 10.26 -22.46
CA SER A 144 -7.64 10.35 -23.93
C SER A 144 -8.03 9.04 -24.61
N GLY A 145 -8.33 7.99 -23.86
CA GLY A 145 -8.69 6.67 -24.40
C GLY A 145 -7.54 5.95 -25.09
N ARG A 146 -6.29 6.24 -24.71
CA ARG A 146 -5.08 5.58 -25.22
C ARG A 146 -4.58 4.45 -24.32
N LEU A 147 -5.17 4.29 -23.12
CA LEU A 147 -4.83 3.29 -22.12
C LEU A 147 -6.10 2.60 -21.63
N ALA A 148 -6.13 1.27 -21.72
CA ALA A 148 -7.29 0.48 -21.32
C ALA A 148 -7.32 0.15 -19.83
N MET A 149 -6.17 -0.21 -19.27
CA MET A 149 -6.02 -0.60 -17.87
C MET A 149 -4.71 -0.05 -17.30
N TYR A 150 -4.74 0.33 -16.03
CA TYR A 150 -3.50 0.65 -15.32
C TYR A 150 -3.55 0.12 -13.88
N PHE A 151 -2.38 -0.11 -13.29
CA PHE A 151 -2.28 -0.37 -11.87
C PHE A 151 -2.50 0.92 -11.10
N GLY A 152 -3.41 0.89 -10.12
CA GLY A 152 -3.73 2.06 -9.32
C GLY A 152 -4.60 1.74 -8.12
N SER A 153 -5.00 2.78 -7.39
CA SER A 153 -5.85 2.66 -6.23
C SER A 153 -7.34 2.79 -6.57
N SER A 154 -8.18 2.25 -5.70
CA SER A 154 -9.65 2.42 -5.80
C SER A 154 -10.08 3.89 -5.79
N ALA A 155 -9.32 4.76 -5.15
CA ALA A 155 -9.53 6.21 -5.17
C ALA A 155 -9.50 6.83 -6.58
N GLY A 156 -8.70 6.26 -7.50
CA GLY A 156 -8.63 6.71 -8.88
C GLY A 156 -9.91 6.46 -9.68
N VAL A 157 -10.67 5.44 -9.32
CA VAL A 157 -11.89 5.05 -10.04
C VAL A 157 -12.93 6.17 -10.03
N LYS A 158 -13.22 6.70 -8.83
CA LYS A 158 -14.20 7.78 -8.69
C LYS A 158 -13.80 9.04 -9.46
N MET A 159 -12.51 9.37 -9.48
CA MET A 159 -12.01 10.54 -10.22
C MET A 159 -12.37 10.47 -11.70
N PHE A 160 -12.23 9.32 -12.34
CA PHE A 160 -12.57 9.15 -13.76
C PHE A 160 -14.07 9.04 -14.00
N GLN A 161 -14.81 8.42 -13.08
CA GLN A 161 -16.28 8.39 -13.13
C GLN A 161 -16.86 9.80 -13.08
N ASP A 162 -16.36 10.67 -12.20
CA ASP A 162 -16.78 12.07 -12.11
C ASP A 162 -16.49 12.87 -13.39
N GLN A 163 -15.59 12.41 -14.22
CA GLN A 163 -15.25 12.96 -15.54
C GLN A 163 -16.07 12.31 -16.68
N GLY A 164 -16.96 11.37 -16.35
CA GLY A 164 -17.83 10.71 -17.33
C GLY A 164 -17.19 9.52 -18.05
N ILE A 165 -16.04 9.02 -17.56
CA ILE A 165 -15.41 7.80 -18.09
C ILE A 165 -15.94 6.61 -17.28
N ASN A 166 -16.59 5.66 -17.96
CA ASN A 166 -17.11 4.46 -17.32
C ASN A 166 -15.96 3.54 -16.88
N THR A 167 -15.59 3.67 -15.62
CA THR A 167 -14.43 3.00 -15.02
C THR A 167 -14.89 1.95 -14.02
N THR A 168 -14.23 0.80 -13.96
CA THR A 168 -14.38 -0.21 -12.91
C THR A 168 -13.04 -0.55 -12.26
N PHE A 169 -13.08 -1.33 -11.19
CA PHE A 169 -11.91 -1.73 -10.42
C PHE A 169 -11.83 -3.26 -10.35
N LEU A 170 -10.68 -3.82 -10.73
CA LEU A 170 -10.43 -5.26 -10.74
C LEU A 170 -9.28 -5.63 -9.80
N PRO A 171 -9.31 -6.84 -9.21
CA PRO A 171 -8.27 -7.32 -8.33
C PRO A 171 -7.03 -7.77 -9.12
N PHE A 172 -5.93 -8.01 -8.41
CA PHE A 172 -4.84 -8.81 -8.95
C PHE A 172 -5.31 -10.25 -9.18
N PHE A 173 -5.12 -10.73 -10.39
CA PHE A 173 -5.38 -12.10 -10.77
C PHE A 173 -4.13 -12.94 -10.56
N GLN A 174 -4.25 -14.00 -9.78
CA GLN A 174 -3.17 -14.95 -9.54
C GLN A 174 -3.25 -16.11 -10.52
N GLU A 175 -2.13 -16.76 -10.83
CA GLU A 175 -2.10 -17.92 -11.71
C GLU A 175 -2.88 -19.13 -11.17
N ASN A 176 -2.94 -19.29 -9.85
CA ASN A 176 -3.73 -20.32 -9.18
C ASN A 176 -5.25 -20.08 -9.25
N GLY A 177 -5.68 -18.99 -9.90
CA GLY A 177 -7.08 -18.60 -10.04
C GLY A 177 -7.63 -17.77 -8.87
N GLU A 178 -6.85 -17.54 -7.83
CA GLU A 178 -7.24 -16.63 -6.75
C GLU A 178 -7.24 -15.17 -7.22
N LYS A 179 -7.96 -14.36 -6.48
CA LYS A 179 -8.06 -12.92 -6.71
C LYS A 179 -7.71 -12.22 -5.41
N TRP A 180 -6.85 -11.21 -5.49
CA TRP A 180 -6.37 -10.49 -4.32
C TRP A 180 -6.43 -8.99 -4.54
N LEU A 181 -6.73 -8.25 -3.47
CA LEU A 181 -6.49 -6.82 -3.39
C LEU A 181 -5.25 -6.58 -2.52
N MET A 182 -4.43 -5.65 -2.93
CA MET A 182 -3.46 -5.11 -2.00
C MET A 182 -4.09 -3.92 -1.27
N THR A 183 -3.81 -3.77 0.02
CA THR A 183 -4.39 -2.70 0.83
C THR A 183 -3.32 -1.97 1.61
N THR A 184 -3.56 -0.68 1.82
CA THR A 184 -2.77 0.14 2.74
C THR A 184 -3.68 0.79 3.77
N PRO A 185 -3.24 0.91 5.04
CA PRO A 185 -3.96 1.70 6.02
C PRO A 185 -4.02 3.16 5.56
N TYR A 186 -5.24 3.68 5.50
CA TYR A 186 -5.53 5.07 5.14
C TYR A 186 -6.15 5.77 6.35
N PHE A 187 -5.94 7.07 6.54
CA PHE A 187 -6.41 7.81 7.71
C PHE A 187 -6.17 7.08 9.05
N GLN A 188 -4.95 7.17 9.52
CA GLN A 188 -4.56 6.57 10.79
C GLN A 188 -4.86 7.52 11.94
N VAL A 189 -5.50 7.01 12.99
CA VAL A 189 -5.87 7.79 14.16
C VAL A 189 -5.14 7.28 15.41
N ALA A 190 -4.49 8.18 16.11
CA ALA A 190 -3.85 7.91 17.39
C ALA A 190 -4.34 8.90 18.44
N LEU A 191 -4.52 8.42 19.67
CA LEU A 191 -4.88 9.24 20.81
C LEU A 191 -3.64 9.71 21.56
N ASN A 192 -3.67 10.95 22.05
CA ASN A 192 -2.58 11.48 22.87
C ASN A 192 -2.49 10.73 24.20
N ARG A 193 -1.28 10.30 24.57
CA ARG A 193 -1.02 9.60 25.83
C ARG A 193 -1.41 10.45 27.07
N ASP A 194 -1.27 11.77 26.99
CA ASP A 194 -1.59 12.67 28.11
C ASP A 194 -3.07 12.68 28.45
N LEU A 195 -3.95 12.18 27.59
CA LEU A 195 -5.36 11.97 27.89
C LEU A 195 -5.61 10.99 29.04
N THR A 196 -4.61 10.17 29.40
CA THR A 196 -4.69 9.33 30.62
C THR A 196 -4.78 10.15 31.91
N GLN A 197 -4.33 11.40 31.89
CA GLN A 197 -4.34 12.32 33.02
C GLN A 197 -5.60 13.21 33.10
N ASP A 198 -6.42 13.22 32.06
CA ASP A 198 -7.66 14.01 31.96
C ASP A 198 -8.81 13.14 31.44
N GLU A 199 -9.60 12.63 32.35
CA GLU A 199 -10.73 11.74 32.03
C GLU A 199 -11.77 12.43 31.16
N THR A 200 -12.02 13.73 31.32
CA THR A 200 -13.01 14.46 30.53
C THR A 200 -12.56 14.59 29.08
N ARG A 201 -11.32 14.99 28.85
CA ARG A 201 -10.74 15.05 27.50
C ARG A 201 -10.65 13.66 26.89
N ARG A 202 -10.24 12.64 27.66
CA ARG A 202 -10.19 11.25 27.21
C ARG A 202 -11.54 10.76 26.72
N LYS A 203 -12.62 10.99 27.47
CA LYS A 203 -13.99 10.60 27.07
C LYS A 203 -14.40 11.26 25.75
N LYS A 204 -14.09 12.55 25.56
CA LYS A 204 -14.38 13.26 24.31
C LYS A 204 -13.58 12.68 23.13
N ALA A 205 -12.28 12.45 23.30
CA ALA A 205 -11.43 11.87 22.25
C ALA A 205 -11.89 10.44 21.88
N MET A 206 -12.24 9.62 22.87
CA MET A 206 -12.81 8.29 22.64
C MET A 206 -14.14 8.35 21.90
N LYS A 207 -14.98 9.36 22.18
CA LYS A 207 -16.25 9.56 21.42
C LYS A 207 -15.97 9.90 19.96
N VAL A 208 -14.98 10.76 19.68
CA VAL A 208 -14.58 11.07 18.30
C VAL A 208 -14.14 9.79 17.58
N LEU A 209 -13.23 9.03 18.18
CA LEU A 209 -12.75 7.77 17.62
C LEU A 209 -13.87 6.78 17.36
N SER A 210 -14.76 6.56 18.36
CA SER A 210 -15.90 5.64 18.20
C SER A 210 -16.90 6.12 17.14
N THR A 211 -17.05 7.44 16.97
CA THR A 211 -17.90 7.99 15.89
C THR A 211 -17.27 7.72 14.53
N MET A 212 -15.96 7.93 14.36
CA MET A 212 -15.26 7.65 13.11
C MET A 212 -15.32 6.16 12.72
N LEU A 213 -15.37 5.27 13.70
CA LEU A 213 -15.44 3.82 13.51
C LEU A 213 -16.89 3.29 13.51
N SER A 214 -17.90 4.15 13.63
CA SER A 214 -19.31 3.73 13.54
C SER A 214 -19.68 3.35 12.11
N GLU A 215 -20.68 2.49 11.95
CA GLU A 215 -21.18 2.07 10.64
C GLU A 215 -21.59 3.25 9.76
N GLU A 216 -22.30 4.24 10.32
CA GLU A 216 -22.70 5.45 9.60
C GLU A 216 -21.50 6.24 9.08
N ALA A 217 -20.51 6.50 9.93
CA ALA A 217 -19.31 7.24 9.54
C ALA A 217 -18.45 6.45 8.55
N GLN A 218 -18.31 5.14 8.75
CA GLN A 218 -17.56 4.28 7.84
C GLN A 218 -18.19 4.26 6.44
N ASN A 219 -19.51 4.05 6.33
CA ASN A 219 -20.18 4.10 5.04
C ASN A 219 -20.06 5.47 4.36
N LYS A 220 -20.11 6.56 5.14
CA LYS A 220 -19.91 7.91 4.60
C LYS A 220 -18.47 8.15 4.12
N ILE A 221 -17.48 7.75 4.89
CA ILE A 221 -16.05 7.86 4.51
C ILE A 221 -15.76 7.07 3.23
N ILE A 222 -16.36 5.89 3.11
CA ILE A 222 -16.16 5.00 1.97
C ILE A 222 -16.88 5.51 0.72
N SER A 223 -18.16 5.86 0.82
CA SER A 223 -18.97 6.28 -0.33
C SER A 223 -18.66 7.69 -0.80
N ASP A 224 -18.46 8.63 0.12
CA ASP A 224 -18.17 10.03 -0.21
C ASP A 224 -16.66 10.25 -0.47
N GLY A 225 -15.85 9.34 0.03
CA GLY A 225 -14.42 9.54 0.19
C GLY A 225 -13.54 9.02 -0.92
N GLN A 226 -13.96 8.29 -1.90
CA GLN A 226 -13.08 7.73 -2.95
C GLN A 226 -13.01 6.18 -2.95
N ASP A 227 -14.10 5.50 -2.66
CA ASP A 227 -14.19 4.04 -2.70
C ASP A 227 -13.14 3.31 -1.84
N LEU A 228 -12.94 3.85 -0.65
CA LEU A 228 -12.09 3.23 0.35
C LEU A 228 -12.77 1.99 0.96
N LEU A 229 -12.00 1.15 1.62
CA LEU A 229 -12.47 -0.03 2.32
C LEU A 229 -12.44 0.19 3.84
N SER A 230 -13.31 -0.52 4.57
CA SER A 230 -13.23 -0.56 6.03
C SER A 230 -12.45 -1.76 6.53
N TYR A 231 -11.68 -1.56 7.58
CA TYR A 231 -11.14 -2.67 8.37
C TYR A 231 -12.11 -3.19 9.43
N SER A 232 -13.28 -2.57 9.60
CA SER A 232 -14.30 -3.04 10.53
C SER A 232 -15.11 -4.17 9.93
N GLN A 233 -15.18 -5.31 10.63
CA GLN A 233 -15.99 -6.46 10.22
C GLN A 233 -17.49 -6.29 10.52
N ASP A 234 -17.83 -5.40 11.47
CA ASP A 234 -19.20 -5.19 11.93
C ASP A 234 -19.93 -4.10 11.11
N VAL A 235 -19.28 -3.57 10.07
CA VAL A 235 -19.86 -2.56 9.20
C VAL A 235 -20.42 -3.21 7.94
N ASN A 236 -21.72 -3.04 7.70
CA ASN A 236 -22.31 -3.41 6.43
C ASN A 236 -21.95 -2.36 5.37
N LEU A 237 -20.92 -2.66 4.59
CA LEU A 237 -20.38 -1.74 3.59
C LEU A 237 -21.29 -1.64 2.38
N HIS A 238 -21.64 -0.43 2.02
CA HIS A 238 -22.33 -0.12 0.78
C HIS A 238 -21.29 0.18 -0.31
N LEU A 239 -20.79 -0.88 -0.93
CA LEU A 239 -19.87 -0.72 -2.05
C LEU A 239 -20.54 -0.01 -3.22
N THR A 240 -19.79 0.88 -3.84
CA THR A 240 -20.23 1.55 -5.08
C THR A 240 -20.35 0.56 -6.24
N GLU A 241 -21.05 0.95 -7.30
CA GLU A 241 -21.30 0.10 -8.47
C GLU A 241 -20.00 -0.43 -9.09
N TYR A 242 -18.95 0.39 -9.15
CA TYR A 242 -17.68 0.06 -9.76
C TYR A 242 -16.75 -0.77 -8.85
N MET A 243 -17.09 -0.93 -7.58
CA MET A 243 -16.41 -1.83 -6.65
C MET A 243 -17.07 -3.22 -6.57
N LYS A 244 -18.10 -3.48 -7.37
CA LYS A 244 -18.82 -4.77 -7.37
C LYS A 244 -17.94 -5.95 -7.75
N ASP A 245 -17.04 -5.73 -8.70
CA ASP A 245 -16.19 -6.79 -9.24
C ASP A 245 -15.14 -7.30 -8.23
N VAL A 246 -14.92 -6.53 -7.14
CA VAL A 246 -14.03 -6.92 -6.04
C VAL A 246 -14.76 -7.33 -4.76
N LYS A 247 -16.10 -7.35 -4.79
CA LYS A 247 -16.92 -7.67 -3.60
C LYS A 247 -16.56 -9.04 -3.01
N SER A 248 -16.48 -10.07 -3.82
CA SER A 248 -16.13 -11.43 -3.35
C SER A 248 -14.74 -11.48 -2.73
N VAL A 249 -13.78 -10.75 -3.30
CA VAL A 249 -12.40 -10.66 -2.77
C VAL A 249 -12.39 -10.06 -1.37
N ILE A 250 -13.23 -9.03 -1.14
CA ILE A 250 -13.39 -8.39 0.18
C ILE A 250 -14.08 -9.36 1.16
N GLU A 251 -15.16 -10.02 0.75
CA GLU A 251 -15.93 -10.96 1.56
C GLU A 251 -15.10 -12.21 1.94
N GLU A 252 -14.26 -12.69 1.03
CA GLU A 252 -13.34 -13.80 1.24
C GLU A 252 -12.09 -13.41 2.02
N ASN A 253 -11.92 -12.11 2.29
CA ASN A 253 -10.77 -11.56 3.00
C ASN A 253 -9.42 -11.78 2.27
N HIS A 254 -9.45 -11.81 0.96
CA HIS A 254 -8.24 -11.87 0.12
C HIS A 254 -7.64 -10.47 -0.03
N MET A 255 -7.30 -9.86 1.10
CA MET A 255 -6.71 -8.51 1.17
C MET A 255 -5.31 -8.59 1.78
N TYR A 256 -4.31 -8.28 1.00
CA TYR A 256 -2.92 -8.29 1.38
C TYR A 256 -2.49 -6.88 1.83
N ILE A 257 -1.96 -6.74 3.05
CA ILE A 257 -1.37 -5.48 3.50
C ILE A 257 0.09 -5.46 3.03
N ARG A 258 0.43 -4.50 2.19
CA ARG A 258 1.78 -4.38 1.62
C ARG A 258 2.86 -4.21 2.69
N ILE A 259 4.05 -4.72 2.42
CA ILE A 259 5.25 -4.36 3.15
C ILE A 259 5.71 -3.00 2.60
N ALA A 260 5.85 -2.03 3.49
CA ALA A 260 6.32 -0.69 3.15
C ALA A 260 7.45 -0.31 4.10
N SER A 261 8.66 -0.28 3.58
CA SER A 261 9.85 0.24 4.25
C SER A 261 10.72 0.90 3.18
N ASN A 262 11.55 1.89 3.54
CA ASN A 262 12.39 2.59 2.57
C ASN A 262 13.31 1.64 1.81
N ASP A 263 13.90 0.65 2.48
CA ASP A 263 14.73 -0.36 1.82
C ASP A 263 13.91 -1.11 0.75
N PHE A 264 12.67 -1.52 1.09
CA PHE A 264 11.82 -2.23 0.15
C PHE A 264 11.39 -1.36 -1.02
N PHE A 265 11.11 -0.06 -0.80
CA PHE A 265 10.79 0.89 -1.86
C PHE A 265 11.98 1.06 -2.82
N SER A 266 13.14 1.44 -2.30
CA SER A 266 14.30 1.75 -3.12
C SER A 266 14.85 0.52 -3.86
N VAL A 267 14.92 -0.63 -3.19
CA VAL A 267 15.37 -1.88 -3.79
C VAL A 267 14.37 -2.37 -4.84
N SER A 268 13.06 -2.26 -4.58
CA SER A 268 12.04 -2.60 -5.58
C SER A 268 12.16 -1.74 -6.83
N LYS A 269 12.40 -0.43 -6.66
CA LYS A 269 12.59 0.47 -7.81
C LYS A 269 13.79 0.04 -8.65
N ASP A 270 14.95 -0.20 -8.03
CA ASP A 270 16.15 -0.62 -8.74
C ASP A 270 15.94 -1.94 -9.48
N VAL A 271 15.48 -2.97 -8.77
CA VAL A 271 15.41 -4.33 -9.30
C VAL A 271 14.28 -4.49 -10.33
N VAL A 272 13.07 -4.00 -10.03
CA VAL A 272 11.93 -4.11 -10.95
C VAL A 272 12.17 -3.29 -12.22
N SER A 273 12.81 -2.11 -12.12
CA SER A 273 13.18 -1.35 -13.31
C SER A 273 14.15 -2.13 -14.21
N LYS A 274 15.11 -2.85 -13.63
CA LYS A 274 16.03 -3.70 -14.39
C LYS A 274 15.35 -4.92 -15.01
N MET A 275 14.32 -5.46 -14.37
CA MET A 275 13.48 -6.50 -14.98
C MET A 275 12.69 -5.93 -16.17
N ILE A 276 12.04 -4.79 -16.02
CA ILE A 276 11.26 -4.13 -17.09
C ILE A 276 12.16 -3.74 -18.27
N SER A 277 13.37 -3.28 -18.02
CA SER A 277 14.35 -2.98 -19.08
C SER A 277 14.97 -4.22 -19.74
N GLY A 278 14.73 -5.41 -19.18
CA GLY A 278 15.32 -6.67 -19.66
C GLY A 278 16.79 -6.88 -19.25
N GLU A 279 17.30 -6.10 -18.29
CA GLU A 279 18.65 -6.27 -17.74
C GLU A 279 18.74 -7.47 -16.78
N TYR A 280 17.67 -7.73 -16.01
CA TYR A 280 17.57 -8.85 -15.07
C TYR A 280 16.46 -9.82 -15.47
N ASP A 281 16.77 -11.12 -15.45
CA ASP A 281 15.79 -12.19 -15.36
C ASP A 281 15.30 -12.37 -13.90
N ALA A 282 14.37 -13.27 -13.67
CA ALA A 282 13.77 -13.51 -12.35
C ALA A 282 14.80 -13.92 -11.29
N GLU A 283 15.75 -14.79 -11.63
CA GLU A 283 16.81 -15.26 -10.72
C GLU A 283 17.78 -14.13 -10.36
N GLN A 284 18.24 -13.37 -11.33
CA GLN A 284 19.11 -12.21 -11.11
C GLN A 284 18.42 -11.16 -10.26
N ALA A 285 17.13 -10.91 -10.50
CA ALA A 285 16.31 -9.98 -9.74
C ALA A 285 16.19 -10.43 -8.28
N TYR A 286 15.85 -11.69 -8.02
CA TYR A 286 15.79 -12.26 -6.67
C TYR A 286 17.11 -12.12 -5.93
N GLN A 287 18.24 -12.52 -6.56
CA GLN A 287 19.57 -12.46 -5.95
C GLN A 287 19.98 -11.01 -5.66
N SER A 288 19.77 -10.10 -6.58
CA SER A 288 20.08 -8.68 -6.42
C SER A 288 19.26 -8.05 -5.30
N PHE A 289 17.95 -8.30 -5.29
CA PHE A 289 17.04 -7.78 -4.26
C PHE A 289 17.45 -8.28 -2.87
N ASN A 290 17.66 -9.59 -2.74
CA ASN A 290 18.08 -10.21 -1.48
C ASN A 290 19.41 -9.66 -0.98
N SER A 291 20.41 -9.50 -1.87
CA SER A 291 21.71 -8.91 -1.53
C SER A 291 21.57 -7.48 -1.02
N GLN A 292 20.83 -6.64 -1.72
CA GLN A 292 20.63 -5.24 -1.34
C GLN A 292 19.89 -5.09 0.00
N LEU A 293 18.91 -5.96 0.29
CA LEU A 293 18.23 -5.97 1.60
C LEU A 293 19.18 -6.35 2.75
N LEU A 294 20.18 -7.19 2.48
CA LEU A 294 21.12 -7.66 3.48
C LEU A 294 22.33 -6.72 3.68
N GLU A 295 22.54 -5.75 2.78
CA GLU A 295 23.61 -4.77 2.93
C GLU A 295 23.38 -3.90 4.17
N GLU A 296 24.45 -3.69 4.95
CA GLU A 296 24.44 -2.77 6.08
C GLU A 296 24.56 -1.31 5.60
N GLU A 297 23.67 -0.45 6.08
CA GLU A 297 23.85 0.99 5.87
C GLU A 297 25.14 1.48 6.54
N SER A 298 25.94 2.27 5.83
CA SER A 298 27.13 2.88 6.40
C SER A 298 26.78 3.89 7.48
N THR A 299 27.29 3.72 8.70
CA THR A 299 26.98 4.48 9.89
C THR A 299 27.80 5.78 10.07
N SER A 300 28.26 6.40 8.98
CA SER A 300 29.17 7.56 9.05
C SER A 300 28.50 8.91 9.33
N GLU A 301 27.18 8.96 9.56
CA GLU A 301 26.42 10.19 9.72
C GLU A 301 26.17 10.55 11.19
N LYS A 302 25.88 11.84 11.43
CA LYS A 302 25.62 12.37 12.78
C LYS A 302 24.36 11.72 13.38
N VAL A 303 24.50 11.08 14.53
CA VAL A 303 23.41 10.51 15.31
C VAL A 303 22.53 11.62 15.87
N VAL A 304 21.23 11.59 15.58
CA VAL A 304 20.22 12.55 16.10
C VAL A 304 19.28 11.94 17.14
N LEU A 305 19.23 10.61 17.23
CA LEU A 305 18.47 9.89 18.23
C LEU A 305 19.32 8.74 18.78
N ASP A 306 19.59 8.80 20.08
CA ASP A 306 20.21 7.69 20.82
C ASP A 306 19.13 7.01 21.68
N SER A 307 18.39 6.11 21.06
CA SER A 307 17.37 5.31 21.72
C SER A 307 17.95 4.00 22.22
N GLN A 308 17.59 3.59 23.44
CA GLN A 308 17.96 2.28 23.99
C GLN A 308 17.18 1.13 23.34
N LYS A 309 16.13 1.44 22.57
CA LYS A 309 15.31 0.47 21.85
C LYS A 309 15.19 0.83 20.39
N SER A 310 15.15 -0.16 19.55
CA SER A 310 14.76 -0.02 18.14
C SER A 310 13.25 0.02 18.02
N TYR A 311 12.75 0.85 17.10
CA TYR A 311 11.32 0.98 16.81
C TYR A 311 11.12 0.73 15.31
N SER A 312 10.50 -0.39 14.98
CA SER A 312 10.24 -0.76 13.59
C SER A 312 9.16 0.11 12.94
N ASN A 313 9.40 0.55 11.71
CA ASN A 313 8.38 1.12 10.83
C ASN A 313 7.72 0.07 9.93
N ARG A 314 8.05 -1.19 10.09
CA ARG A 314 7.45 -2.28 9.31
C ARG A 314 6.09 -2.62 9.87
N PHE A 315 5.15 -2.90 8.98
CA PHE A 315 3.85 -3.44 9.37
C PHE A 315 4.01 -4.89 9.78
N HIS A 316 3.63 -5.20 11.00
CA HIS A 316 3.63 -6.56 11.52
C HIS A 316 2.30 -7.25 11.25
N SER A 317 2.35 -8.55 10.98
CA SER A 317 1.15 -9.39 11.00
C SER A 317 0.57 -9.54 12.43
N SER A 318 1.33 -9.17 13.45
CA SER A 318 0.97 -9.34 14.86
C SER A 318 1.26 -8.13 15.76
N GLY A 319 1.74 -7.02 15.21
CA GLY A 319 2.10 -5.86 16.04
C GLY A 319 1.96 -4.52 15.31
N GLY A 320 1.76 -3.46 16.05
CA GLY A 320 1.68 -2.11 15.51
C GLY A 320 3.03 -1.60 14.99
N ASN A 321 2.98 -0.51 14.25
CA ASN A 321 4.16 0.20 13.80
C ASN A 321 4.68 1.10 14.92
N ALA A 322 5.71 0.64 15.64
CA ALA A 322 6.25 1.35 16.80
C ALA A 322 6.94 2.68 16.42
N ALA A 323 7.64 2.73 15.29
CA ALA A 323 8.26 3.95 14.80
C ALA A 323 7.21 5.02 14.46
N TYR A 324 6.13 4.60 13.81
CA TYR A 324 4.99 5.48 13.52
C TYR A 324 4.38 6.07 14.79
N SER A 325 4.26 5.26 15.83
CA SER A 325 3.75 5.70 17.13
C SER A 325 4.64 6.75 17.81
N VAL A 326 5.95 6.59 17.72
CA VAL A 326 6.91 7.59 18.23
C VAL A 326 6.74 8.91 17.47
N MET A 327 6.70 8.87 16.15
CA MET A 327 6.52 10.07 15.30
C MET A 327 5.16 10.74 15.58
N ALA A 328 4.09 9.97 15.64
CA ALA A 328 2.76 10.47 15.94
C ALA A 328 2.68 11.14 17.32
N ASN A 329 3.30 10.54 18.33
CA ASN A 329 3.37 11.14 19.68
C ASN A 329 4.17 12.44 19.68
N THR A 330 5.28 12.49 18.96
CA THR A 330 6.11 13.69 18.82
C THR A 330 5.33 14.83 18.19
N LEU A 331 4.64 14.58 17.06
CA LEU A 331 3.83 15.59 16.39
C LEU A 331 2.67 16.09 17.26
N ARG A 332 1.98 15.19 17.95
CA ARG A 332 0.92 15.59 18.90
C ARG A 332 1.47 16.47 20.02
N GLY A 333 2.66 16.16 20.53
CA GLY A 333 3.34 16.99 21.53
C GLY A 333 3.69 18.38 21.00
N ILE A 334 4.25 18.47 19.79
CA ILE A 334 4.63 19.74 19.15
C ILE A 334 3.41 20.62 18.91
N TYR A 335 2.31 20.05 18.38
CA TYR A 335 1.11 20.80 18.03
C TYR A 335 0.09 20.92 19.18
N GLY A 336 0.33 20.27 20.32
CA GLY A 336 -0.56 20.28 21.48
C GLY A 336 -1.94 19.71 21.19
N THR A 337 -2.04 18.72 20.30
CA THR A 337 -3.32 18.12 19.85
C THR A 337 -3.62 16.83 20.62
N ASP A 338 -4.91 16.54 20.81
CA ASP A 338 -5.38 15.32 21.47
C ASP A 338 -5.47 14.14 20.52
N VAL A 339 -5.72 14.41 19.23
CA VAL A 339 -5.88 13.42 18.18
C VAL A 339 -4.99 13.80 17.00
N LEU A 340 -4.30 12.82 16.43
CA LEU A 340 -3.61 12.93 15.15
C LEU A 340 -4.32 12.05 14.12
N ILE A 341 -4.58 12.62 12.96
CA ILE A 341 -5.01 11.89 11.76
C ILE A 341 -3.92 12.04 10.72
N ALA A 342 -3.44 10.94 10.21
CA ALA A 342 -2.39 10.93 9.19
C ALA A 342 -2.72 9.88 8.11
N THR A 343 -2.23 10.09 6.90
CA THR A 343 -2.34 9.10 5.83
C THR A 343 -1.32 7.98 6.03
N GLY A 344 -1.56 6.82 5.43
CA GLY A 344 -0.65 5.68 5.53
C GLY A 344 0.76 5.95 5.02
N ASN A 345 0.90 6.93 4.13
CA ASN A 345 2.17 7.33 3.53
C ASN A 345 2.81 8.57 4.18
N SER A 346 2.27 9.06 5.30
CA SER A 346 2.83 10.27 5.96
C SER A 346 4.21 10.04 6.56
N PHE A 347 4.55 8.79 6.88
CA PHE A 347 5.84 8.42 7.44
C PHE A 347 6.36 7.16 6.74
N THR A 348 7.59 7.22 6.27
CA THR A 348 8.35 6.12 5.68
C THR A 348 9.59 5.83 6.51
N GLY A 349 10.42 4.92 6.10
CA GLY A 349 11.63 4.56 6.81
C GLY A 349 11.52 3.25 7.59
N ASN A 350 12.68 2.71 7.97
CA ASN A 350 12.78 1.32 8.39
C ASN A 350 12.61 1.12 9.88
N VAL A 351 13.49 1.68 10.64
CA VAL A 351 13.60 1.43 12.09
C VAL A 351 14.15 2.67 12.76
N LEU A 352 13.48 3.14 13.81
CA LEU A 352 14.12 4.02 14.79
C LEU A 352 14.99 3.15 15.68
N LYS A 353 16.29 3.21 15.51
CA LYS A 353 17.26 2.44 16.31
C LYS A 353 18.25 3.36 17.02
N ALA A 354 19.02 2.79 17.95
CA ALA A 354 20.18 3.48 18.49
C ALA A 354 21.11 3.91 17.33
N GLY A 355 21.59 5.15 17.39
CA GLY A 355 22.42 5.69 16.34
C GLY A 355 21.65 6.23 15.11
N TYR A 356 20.39 6.61 15.28
CA TYR A 356 19.55 7.17 14.21
C TYR A 356 20.11 8.50 13.70
N THR A 357 20.37 8.60 12.40
CA THR A 357 21.04 9.76 11.78
C THR A 357 20.09 10.82 11.25
N GLU A 358 20.59 12.02 10.94
CA GLU A 358 19.80 13.09 10.30
C GLU A 358 19.22 12.65 8.94
N LYS A 359 19.96 11.88 8.16
CA LYS A 359 19.49 11.31 6.90
C LYS A 359 18.34 10.35 7.11
N MET A 360 18.48 9.40 8.04
CA MET A 360 17.41 8.47 8.40
C MET A 360 16.15 9.21 8.89
N ALA A 361 16.29 10.32 9.60
CA ALA A 361 15.17 11.15 10.02
C ALA A 361 14.48 11.82 8.83
N GLY A 362 15.25 12.31 7.84
CA GLY A 362 14.72 12.85 6.61
C GLY A 362 13.95 11.81 5.79
N ASP A 363 14.47 10.60 5.74
CA ASP A 363 13.89 9.49 4.98
C ASP A 363 12.58 8.95 5.60
N MET A 364 12.30 9.25 6.86
CA MET A 364 11.04 8.84 7.51
C MET A 364 9.83 9.71 7.18
N ILE A 365 10.07 10.92 6.73
CA ILE A 365 8.99 11.86 6.37
C ILE A 365 8.97 11.94 4.86
N MET A 366 7.89 11.47 4.25
CA MET A 366 7.75 11.66 2.81
C MET A 366 7.76 13.16 2.48
N PRO A 367 8.56 13.59 1.49
CA PRO A 367 8.58 14.98 1.03
C PRO A 367 7.29 15.25 0.23
N ASN A 368 6.17 15.33 0.94
CA ASN A 368 4.91 15.78 0.38
C ASN A 368 4.69 17.21 0.88
N ASP A 369 4.13 18.08 0.05
CA ASP A 369 3.66 19.42 0.41
C ASP A 369 2.49 19.40 1.41
N LEU A 370 2.54 18.45 2.37
CA LEU A 370 1.52 18.28 3.38
C LEU A 370 1.72 19.31 4.48
N SER A 371 0.81 20.27 4.51
CA SER A 371 0.69 21.20 5.63
C SER A 371 -0.02 20.52 6.80
N ALA A 372 0.53 20.67 8.01
CA ALA A 372 -0.16 20.24 9.23
C ALA A 372 -1.25 21.27 9.58
N TYR A 373 -2.47 20.79 9.75
CA TYR A 373 -3.60 21.61 10.17
C TYR A 373 -4.05 21.19 11.56
N SER A 374 -4.27 22.14 12.46
CA SER A 374 -4.94 21.90 13.72
C SER A 374 -6.30 22.58 13.73
N SER A 375 -7.34 21.89 14.18
CA SER A 375 -8.65 22.50 14.42
C SER A 375 -9.18 22.16 15.81
N LYS A 376 -9.94 23.09 16.39
CA LYS A 376 -10.65 22.84 17.64
C LYS A 376 -12.05 22.35 17.28
N MET A 377 -12.38 21.13 17.69
CA MET A 377 -13.72 20.63 17.57
C MET A 377 -14.48 20.82 18.89
N SER A 378 -15.64 21.46 18.84
CA SER A 378 -16.57 21.45 19.97
C SER A 378 -17.24 20.07 20.00
N GLY A 379 -17.06 19.34 21.10
CA GLY A 379 -17.79 18.12 21.31
C GLY A 379 -19.26 18.44 21.51
N ALA A 380 -20.09 18.24 20.47
CA ALA A 380 -21.53 18.21 20.60
C ALA A 380 -21.98 16.79 21.00
#